data_103fd7886ab62cecbcd4fbc29b7a4c61
#
_entry.id   103fd7886ab62cecbcd4fbc29b7a4c61
#
_cell.length_a   1.000
_cell.length_b   1.000
_cell.length_c   1.000
_cell.angle_alpha   90.00
_cell.angle_beta   90.00
_cell.angle_gamma   90.00
#
_symmetry.space_group_name_H-M   'P 1'
#
loop_
_entity.id
_entity.type
_entity.pdbx_description
1 polymer ?
#
loop_
_entity_poly.entity_id
_entity_poly.type
_entity_poly.pdbx_seq_one_letter_code
_entity_poly.pdbx_strand_id
1 'polypeptide(L)' 'MFPNLMGQKAFYKLSAEEMGKIAGMSRQSFESKMVSGRFTAAECKAFCKHFSKPFDFLFATDDELPQA' A
#
# COMPACT_ATOMS: atom_id res chain seq x y z
N MET A 1 -1.48 -4.20 -8.08
CA MET A 1 -2.87 -3.91 -7.74
C MET A 1 -3.05 -2.49 -7.17
N PHE A 2 -2.13 -2.02 -6.39
CA PHE A 2 -2.19 -0.64 -5.88
C PHE A 2 -0.95 0.13 -6.33
N PRO A 3 -0.97 0.65 -7.57
CA PRO A 3 0.24 1.26 -8.13
C PRO A 3 0.73 2.48 -7.35
N ASN A 4 -0.18 3.27 -6.76
CA ASN A 4 0.27 4.43 -5.97
C ASN A 4 0.93 4.01 -4.66
N LEU A 5 0.45 2.94 -4.03
CA LEU A 5 1.08 2.40 -2.82
C LEU A 5 2.47 1.86 -3.16
N MET A 6 2.59 1.14 -4.27
CA MET A 6 3.88 0.66 -4.74
C MET A 6 4.81 1.82 -5.10
N GLY A 7 4.24 2.89 -5.65
CA GLY A 7 4.99 4.10 -5.96
C GLY A 7 5.61 4.72 -4.71
N GLN A 8 4.85 4.77 -3.61
CA GLN A 8 5.37 5.29 -2.34
C GLN A 8 6.46 4.39 -1.79
N LYS A 9 6.27 3.07 -1.89
CA LYS A 9 7.29 2.10 -1.49
C LYS A 9 8.60 2.36 -2.23
N ALA A 10 8.52 2.53 -3.54
CA ALA A 10 9.70 2.78 -4.38
C ALA A 10 10.31 4.15 -4.11
N PHE A 11 9.48 5.18 -3.94
CA PHE A 11 9.94 6.54 -3.70
C PHE A 11 10.79 6.63 -2.43
N TYR A 12 10.34 5.98 -1.37
CA TYR A 12 11.08 5.98 -0.09
C TYR A 12 12.05 4.80 0.03
N LYS A 13 12.20 4.01 -1.02
CA LYS A 13 13.13 2.86 -1.07
C LYS A 13 12.89 1.88 0.07
N LEU A 14 11.62 1.59 0.33
CA LEU A 14 11.24 0.66 1.39
C LEU A 14 11.18 -0.76 0.86
N SER A 15 11.59 -1.71 1.71
CA SER A 15 11.44 -3.12 1.39
C SER A 15 10.01 -3.58 1.71
N ALA A 16 9.64 -4.76 1.22
CA ALA A 16 8.35 -5.34 1.56
C ALA A 16 8.24 -5.59 3.08
N GLU A 17 9.36 -5.95 3.72
CA GLU A 17 9.39 -6.12 5.16
C GLU A 17 9.10 -4.81 5.88
N GLU A 18 9.71 -3.73 5.42
CA GLU A 18 9.49 -2.41 6.02
C GLU A 18 8.03 -1.95 5.81
N MET A 19 7.49 -2.20 4.63
CA MET A 19 6.07 -1.90 4.37
C MET A 19 5.17 -2.67 5.33
N GLY A 20 5.47 -3.95 5.55
CA GLY A 20 4.71 -4.76 6.50
C GLY A 20 4.75 -4.17 7.90
N LYS A 21 5.92 -3.72 8.34
CA LYS A 21 6.07 -3.14 9.69
C LYS A 21 5.22 -1.89 9.89
N ILE A 22 5.03 -1.09 8.85
CA ILE A 22 4.18 0.11 8.94
C ILE A 22 2.77 -0.25 9.40
N ALA A 23 2.24 -1.35 8.89
CA ALA A 23 0.88 -1.77 9.18
C ALA A 23 0.81 -2.95 10.17
N GLY A 24 1.94 -3.31 10.78
CA GLY A 24 1.96 -4.38 11.79
C GLY A 24 1.79 -5.77 11.23
N MET A 25 2.29 -6.03 10.04
CA MET A 25 2.20 -7.36 9.42
C MET A 25 3.57 -7.83 8.94
N SER A 26 3.68 -9.12 8.64
CA SER A 26 4.91 -9.68 8.09
C SER A 26 5.07 -9.30 6.63
N ARG A 27 6.30 -9.47 6.11
CA ARG A 27 6.57 -9.27 4.68
C ARG A 27 5.66 -10.14 3.82
N GLN A 28 5.51 -11.39 4.20
CA GLN A 28 4.70 -12.34 3.43
C GLN A 28 3.23 -11.92 3.41
N SER A 29 2.71 -11.46 4.54
CA SER A 29 1.34 -10.96 4.61
C SER A 29 1.16 -9.73 3.73
N PHE A 30 2.13 -8.81 3.77
CA PHE A 30 2.07 -7.62 2.94
C PHE A 30 2.02 -8.00 1.45
N GLU A 31 2.92 -8.88 1.02
CA GLU A 31 2.98 -9.30 -0.38
C GLU A 31 1.69 -9.99 -0.82
N SER A 32 1.16 -10.88 0.03
CA SER A 32 -0.08 -11.57 -0.24
C SER A 32 -1.26 -10.60 -0.38
N LYS A 33 -1.34 -9.61 0.51
CA LYS A 33 -2.42 -8.64 0.49
C LYS A 33 -2.30 -7.68 -0.69
N MET A 34 -1.09 -7.39 -1.15
CA MET A 34 -0.90 -6.60 -2.37
C MET A 34 -1.50 -7.30 -3.59
N VAL A 35 -1.37 -8.63 -3.63
CA VAL A 35 -1.92 -9.42 -4.74
C VAL A 35 -3.44 -9.54 -4.62
N SER A 36 -3.94 -9.86 -3.43
CA SER A 36 -5.38 -10.09 -3.22
C SER A 36 -6.19 -8.81 -3.06
N GLY A 37 -5.55 -7.72 -2.68
CA GLY A 37 -6.23 -6.46 -2.42
C GLY A 37 -6.96 -6.43 -1.08
N ARG A 38 -6.69 -7.36 -0.19
CA ARG A 38 -7.48 -7.53 1.05
C ARG A 38 -6.81 -6.91 2.27
N PHE A 39 -6.50 -5.63 2.21
CA PHE A 39 -6.06 -4.91 3.39
C PHE A 39 -7.24 -4.57 4.29
N THR A 40 -7.03 -4.67 5.61
CA THR A 40 -8.07 -4.23 6.55
C THR A 40 -8.10 -2.71 6.62
N ALA A 41 -9.21 -2.18 7.17
CA ALA A 41 -9.34 -0.73 7.35
C ALA A 41 -8.22 -0.17 8.24
N ALA A 42 -7.85 -0.90 9.29
CA ALA A 42 -6.76 -0.46 10.17
C ALA A 42 -5.43 -0.41 9.44
N GLU A 43 -5.16 -1.39 8.58
CA GLU A 43 -3.94 -1.43 7.79
C GLU A 43 -3.90 -0.27 6.80
N CYS A 44 -5.02 0.00 6.13
CA CYS A 44 -5.11 1.12 5.20
C CYS A 44 -4.87 2.45 5.93
N LYS A 45 -5.46 2.62 7.09
CA LYS A 45 -5.26 3.83 7.89
C LYS A 45 -3.80 4.01 8.28
N ALA A 46 -3.12 2.92 8.63
CA ALA A 46 -1.70 2.96 9.00
C ALA A 46 -0.85 3.47 7.84
N PHE A 47 -1.10 2.97 6.62
CA PHE A 47 -0.37 3.44 5.45
C PHE A 47 -0.68 4.90 5.13
N CYS A 48 -1.96 5.28 5.18
CA CYS A 48 -2.35 6.66 4.91
C CYS A 48 -1.69 7.63 5.88
N LYS A 49 -1.63 7.27 7.15
CA LYS A 49 -1.00 8.09 8.16
C LYS A 49 0.52 8.17 7.95
N HIS A 50 1.14 7.04 7.67
CA HIS A 50 2.60 6.99 7.48
C HIS A 50 3.05 7.84 6.31
N PHE A 51 2.35 7.73 5.18
CA PHE A 51 2.73 8.44 3.96
C PHE A 51 2.07 9.82 3.83
N SER A 52 1.19 10.18 4.74
CA SER A 52 0.43 11.44 4.71
C SER A 52 -0.32 11.61 3.39
N LYS A 53 -0.96 10.53 2.94
CA LYS A 53 -1.72 10.52 1.70
C LYS A 53 -3.13 10.00 1.96
N PRO A 54 -4.13 10.49 1.21
CA PRO A 54 -5.50 10.02 1.40
C PRO A 54 -5.70 8.60 0.90
N PHE A 55 -6.70 7.93 1.46
CA PHE A 55 -7.03 6.56 1.08
C PHE A 55 -7.27 6.42 -0.43
N ASP A 56 -8.05 7.32 -1.00
CA ASP A 56 -8.40 7.25 -2.43
C ASP A 56 -7.17 7.29 -3.33
N PHE A 57 -6.14 8.00 -2.91
CA PHE A 57 -4.89 8.04 -3.65
C PHE A 57 -4.09 6.74 -3.48
N LEU A 58 -3.83 6.36 -2.22
CA LEU A 58 -2.94 5.21 -1.96
C LEU A 58 -3.51 3.89 -2.45
N PHE A 59 -4.81 3.71 -2.34
CA PHE A 59 -5.46 2.44 -2.65
C PHE A 59 -6.25 2.48 -3.94
N ALA A 60 -5.99 3.47 -4.81
CA ALA A 60 -6.52 3.46 -6.16
C ALA A 60 -6.01 2.23 -6.90
N THR A 61 -6.91 1.53 -7.56
CA THR A 61 -6.56 0.35 -8.36
C THR A 61 -6.21 0.79 -9.78
N ASP A 62 -5.67 -0.14 -10.54
CA ASP A 62 -5.31 0.12 -11.95
C ASP A 62 -6.51 0.61 -12.75
N ASP A 63 -7.70 0.09 -12.43
CA ASP A 63 -8.92 0.46 -13.15
C ASP A 63 -9.39 1.88 -12.87
N GLU A 64 -9.00 2.42 -11.72
CA GLU A 64 -9.42 3.75 -11.29
C GLU A 64 -8.48 4.86 -11.74
N LEU A 65 -7.27 4.50 -12.17
CA LEU A 65 -6.27 5.48 -12.55
C LEU A 65 -6.42 5.84 -14.03
N PRO A 66 -6.12 7.11 -14.41
CA PRO A 66 -6.14 7.50 -15.81
C PRO A 66 -5.18 6.66 -16.62
N GLN A 67 -5.62 6.22 -17.78
CA GLN A 67 -4.76 5.49 -18.71
C GLN A 67 -4.07 6.50 -19.62
N ALA A 68 -2.77 6.36 -19.71
CA ALA A 68 -1.98 7.25 -20.56
C ALA A 68 -2.12 6.88 -22.03
#